data_92c9e359d0f6af44ba52e938a5bd0e17
#
_entry.id   92c9e359d0f6af44ba52e938a5bd0e17
#
_cell.length_a   1.000
_cell.length_b   1.000
_cell.length_c   1.000
_cell.angle_alpha   90.00
_cell.angle_beta   90.00
_cell.angle_gamma   90.00
#
_symmetry.space_group_name_H-M   'P 1'
#
loop_
_entity.id
_entity.type
_entity.pdbx_description
1 polymer ?
#
loop_
_entity_poly.entity_id
_entity_poly.type
_entity_poly.pdbx_seq_one_letter_code
_entity_poly.pdbx_strand_id
1 'polypeptide(L)'
;MHPDEKAIVVDLYEKMDFVTSYCGDGANDCGALKRASVGISLSDLEASVASPFTSGDTSITCVETLIREGRCALVTSFGIFKYMALYSFIQFISGMDLIGRSKVLYSCVK
;
A
#
# COMPACT_ATOMS: atom_id res chain seq x y z
N MET A 1 -30.36 -5.65 -5.73
CA MET A 1 -29.24 -6.59 -5.89
C MET A 1 -29.02 -7.26 -4.54
N HIS A 2 -29.01 -8.59 -4.50
CA HIS A 2 -28.78 -9.34 -3.26
C HIS A 2 -27.31 -9.15 -2.79
N PRO A 3 -27.00 -9.21 -1.48
CA PRO A 3 -25.62 -9.05 -0.98
C PRO A 3 -24.60 -9.98 -1.67
N ASP A 4 -24.99 -11.23 -1.90
CA ASP A 4 -24.12 -12.21 -2.55
C ASP A 4 -23.84 -11.89 -4.02
N GLU A 5 -24.79 -11.30 -4.74
CA GLU A 5 -24.62 -10.88 -6.13
C GLU A 5 -23.59 -9.75 -6.26
N LYS A 6 -23.57 -8.81 -5.30
CA LYS A 6 -22.59 -7.73 -5.27
C LYS A 6 -21.16 -8.30 -5.14
N ALA A 7 -20.98 -9.26 -4.26
CA ALA A 7 -19.71 -9.92 -4.04
C ALA A 7 -19.25 -10.73 -5.27
N ILE A 8 -20.18 -11.41 -5.97
CA ILE A 8 -19.88 -12.17 -7.21
C ILE A 8 -19.43 -11.21 -8.34
N VAL A 9 -20.06 -10.05 -8.46
CA VAL A 9 -19.68 -9.05 -9.48
C VAL A 9 -18.23 -8.57 -9.24
N VAL A 10 -17.86 -8.27 -8.00
CA VAL A 10 -16.50 -7.89 -7.64
C VAL A 10 -15.50 -9.01 -7.98
N ASP A 11 -15.80 -10.26 -7.62
CA ASP A 11 -14.97 -11.42 -7.95
C ASP A 11 -14.78 -11.63 -9.46
N LEU A 12 -15.81 -11.33 -10.25
CA LEU A 12 -15.72 -11.43 -11.72
C LEU A 12 -14.76 -10.40 -12.30
N TYR A 13 -14.80 -9.16 -11.80
CA TYR A 13 -13.87 -8.13 -12.25
C TYR A 13 -12.43 -8.44 -11.84
N GLU A 14 -12.19 -8.95 -10.63
CA GLU A 14 -10.86 -9.36 -10.20
C GLU A 14 -10.30 -10.54 -11.01
N LYS A 15 -11.16 -11.51 -11.39
CA LYS A 15 -10.76 -12.60 -12.29
C LYS A 15 -10.40 -12.14 -13.70
N MET A 16 -10.84 -10.96 -14.11
CA MET A 16 -10.45 -10.30 -15.36
C MET A 16 -9.22 -9.39 -15.21
N ASP A 17 -8.47 -9.49 -14.11
CA ASP A 17 -7.29 -8.69 -13.78
C ASP A 17 -7.57 -7.17 -13.63
N PHE A 18 -8.81 -6.78 -13.30
CA PHE A 18 -9.13 -5.41 -12.96
C PHE A 18 -8.91 -5.16 -11.47
N VAL A 19 -8.26 -4.05 -11.15
CA VAL A 19 -8.19 -3.54 -9.77
C VAL A 19 -9.52 -2.89 -9.42
N THR A 20 -10.24 -3.47 -8.47
CA THR A 20 -11.57 -3.04 -8.09
C THR A 20 -11.55 -2.21 -6.82
N SER A 21 -12.34 -1.14 -6.79
CA SER A 21 -12.67 -0.45 -5.54
C SER A 21 -14.18 -0.51 -5.31
N TYR A 22 -14.56 -0.80 -4.08
CA TYR A 22 -15.96 -0.84 -3.66
C TYR A 22 -16.20 0.12 -2.52
N CYS A 23 -17.26 0.92 -2.66
CA CYS A 23 -17.69 1.88 -1.65
C CYS A 23 -19.11 1.52 -1.21
N GLY A 24 -19.34 1.37 0.09
CA GLY A 24 -20.64 0.99 0.64
C GLY A 24 -20.82 1.47 2.09
N ASP A 25 -22.08 1.59 2.51
CA ASP A 25 -22.49 2.13 3.83
C ASP A 25 -23.16 1.10 4.73
N GLY A 26 -23.58 -0.04 4.21
CA GLY A 26 -24.39 -1.02 4.90
C GLY A 26 -23.72 -2.35 5.22
N ALA A 27 -24.28 -3.05 6.22
CA ALA A 27 -23.88 -4.42 6.58
C ALA A 27 -23.97 -5.40 5.41
N ASN A 28 -24.91 -5.16 4.48
CA ASN A 28 -25.10 -5.96 3.26
C ASN A 28 -23.93 -5.86 2.27
N ASP A 29 -23.07 -4.87 2.42
CA ASP A 29 -21.92 -4.63 1.55
C ASP A 29 -20.63 -5.25 2.07
N CYS A 30 -20.63 -5.77 3.31
CA CYS A 30 -19.43 -6.35 3.94
C CYS A 30 -18.78 -7.44 3.10
N GLY A 31 -19.58 -8.26 2.39
CA GLY A 31 -19.07 -9.30 1.50
C GLY A 31 -18.30 -8.74 0.30
N ALA A 32 -18.83 -7.71 -0.34
CA ALA A 32 -18.21 -7.05 -1.48
C ALA A 32 -16.99 -6.18 -1.06
N LEU A 33 -17.10 -5.48 0.08
CA LEU A 33 -16.00 -4.69 0.66
C LEU A 33 -14.75 -5.52 0.97
N LYS A 34 -14.92 -6.74 1.46
CA LYS A 34 -13.81 -7.65 1.78
C LYS A 34 -13.16 -8.27 0.54
N ARG A 35 -13.91 -8.40 -0.54
CA ARG A 35 -13.43 -9.02 -1.78
C ARG A 35 -12.80 -8.03 -2.75
N ALA A 36 -13.20 -6.75 -2.66
CA ALA A 36 -12.59 -5.71 -3.48
C ALA A 36 -11.12 -5.47 -3.11
N SER A 37 -10.30 -5.13 -4.10
CA SER A 37 -8.89 -4.75 -3.88
C SER A 37 -8.78 -3.55 -2.92
N VAL A 38 -9.74 -2.63 -2.98
CA VAL A 38 -9.87 -1.49 -2.04
C VAL A 38 -11.32 -1.35 -1.60
N GLY A 39 -11.61 -1.64 -0.33
CA GLY A 39 -12.90 -1.42 0.28
C GLY A 39 -12.92 -0.08 1.04
N ILE A 40 -13.98 0.70 0.85
CA ILE A 40 -14.21 1.97 1.53
C ILE A 40 -15.59 1.92 2.18
N SER A 41 -15.64 2.01 3.51
CA SER A 41 -16.90 2.09 4.26
C SER A 41 -17.29 3.54 4.48
N LEU A 42 -18.54 3.87 4.19
CA LEU A 42 -19.15 5.18 4.49
C LEU A 42 -19.93 5.15 5.83
N SER A 43 -19.76 4.12 6.63
CA SER A 43 -20.42 3.95 7.92
C SER A 43 -19.40 3.69 9.02
N ASP A 44 -19.60 4.33 10.17
CA ASP A 44 -18.71 4.18 11.33
C ASP A 44 -18.97 2.90 12.14
N LEU A 45 -20.08 2.21 11.92
CA LEU A 45 -20.52 1.14 12.79
C LEU A 45 -20.36 -0.27 12.18
N GLU A 46 -21.18 -0.63 11.21
CA GLU A 46 -21.28 -2.03 10.79
C GLU A 46 -20.32 -2.40 9.67
N ALA A 47 -20.18 -1.55 8.67
CA ALA A 47 -19.30 -1.79 7.52
C ALA A 47 -17.81 -1.48 7.81
N SER A 48 -17.52 -0.72 8.87
CA SER A 48 -16.15 -0.37 9.28
C SER A 48 -15.27 -1.58 9.63
N VAL A 49 -15.89 -2.64 10.14
CA VAL A 49 -15.18 -3.90 10.46
C VAL A 49 -14.75 -4.66 9.19
N ALA A 50 -15.42 -4.42 8.07
CA ALA A 50 -15.17 -5.12 6.81
C ALA A 50 -14.15 -4.40 5.91
N SER A 51 -13.83 -3.14 6.20
CA SER A 51 -13.03 -2.28 5.33
C SER A 51 -11.87 -1.62 6.09
N PRO A 52 -10.66 -1.55 5.51
CA PRO A 52 -9.53 -0.84 6.11
C PRO A 52 -9.68 0.70 6.07
N PHE A 53 -10.53 1.21 5.18
CA PHE A 53 -10.80 2.64 5.03
C PHE A 53 -12.24 2.95 5.40
N THR A 54 -12.42 3.86 6.36
CA THR A 54 -13.73 4.27 6.86
C THR A 54 -13.88 5.78 6.80
N SER A 55 -15.08 6.26 6.47
CA SER A 55 -15.42 7.68 6.45
C SER A 55 -16.71 7.88 7.24
N GLY A 56 -16.72 8.87 8.13
CA GLY A 56 -17.95 9.30 8.82
C GLY A 56 -18.89 10.13 7.95
N ASP A 57 -18.37 10.62 6.81
CA ASP A 57 -19.20 11.34 5.85
C ASP A 57 -19.76 10.36 4.81
N THR A 58 -21.07 10.44 4.56
CA THR A 58 -21.76 9.62 3.55
C THR A 58 -21.49 10.09 2.12
N SER A 59 -20.57 11.05 1.94
CA SER A 59 -20.19 11.61 0.64
C SER A 59 -19.07 10.81 -0.01
N ILE A 60 -19.19 10.62 -1.32
CA ILE A 60 -18.17 9.94 -2.15
C ILE A 60 -16.86 10.75 -2.32
N THR A 61 -16.81 11.99 -1.85
CA THR A 61 -15.60 12.85 -1.90
C THR A 61 -14.42 12.27 -1.12
N CYS A 62 -14.69 11.40 -0.14
CA CYS A 62 -13.64 10.67 0.59
C CYS A 62 -12.78 9.80 -0.34
N VAL A 63 -13.35 9.29 -1.43
CA VAL A 63 -12.63 8.45 -2.42
C VAL A 63 -11.56 9.25 -3.14
N GLU A 64 -11.84 10.51 -3.54
CA GLU A 64 -10.84 11.40 -4.15
C GLU A 64 -9.68 11.66 -3.20
N THR A 65 -9.99 11.95 -1.95
CA THR A 65 -8.98 12.17 -0.90
C THR A 65 -8.13 10.92 -0.70
N LEU A 66 -8.75 9.75 -0.62
CA LEU A 66 -8.04 8.47 -0.48
C LEU A 66 -7.07 8.20 -1.63
N ILE A 67 -7.49 8.45 -2.87
CA ILE A 67 -6.63 8.27 -4.05
C ILE A 67 -5.44 9.25 -4.01
N ARG A 68 -5.68 10.49 -3.62
CA ARG A 68 -4.64 11.51 -3.50
C ARG A 68 -3.60 11.13 -2.44
N GLU A 69 -4.05 10.78 -1.25
CA GLU A 69 -3.18 10.36 -0.16
C GLU A 69 -2.45 9.05 -0.46
N GLY A 70 -3.12 8.08 -1.10
CA GLY A 70 -2.49 6.84 -1.54
C GLY A 70 -1.35 7.08 -2.55
N ARG A 71 -1.52 8.03 -3.47
CA ARG A 71 -0.44 8.43 -4.39
C ARG A 71 0.73 9.07 -3.66
N CYS A 72 0.47 9.95 -2.70
CA CYS A 72 1.52 10.55 -1.87
C CYS A 72 2.28 9.50 -1.06
N ALA A 73 1.58 8.56 -0.44
CA ALA A 73 2.17 7.46 0.31
C ALA A 73 3.04 6.57 -0.59
N LEU A 74 2.58 6.28 -1.81
CA LEU A 74 3.35 5.50 -2.79
C LEU A 74 4.65 6.20 -3.18
N VAL A 75 4.61 7.49 -3.51
CA VAL A 75 5.79 8.30 -3.86
C VAL A 75 6.78 8.34 -2.71
N THR A 76 6.30 8.52 -1.47
CA THR A 76 7.13 8.51 -0.27
C THR A 76 7.81 7.16 -0.06
N SER A 77 7.07 6.07 -0.21
CA SER A 77 7.60 4.71 -0.07
C SER A 77 8.70 4.41 -1.08
N PHE A 78 8.51 4.79 -2.34
CA PHE A 78 9.56 4.66 -3.35
C PHE A 78 10.76 5.57 -3.07
N GLY A 79 10.53 6.76 -2.52
CA GLY A 79 11.60 7.67 -2.08
C GLY A 79 12.47 7.04 -0.99
N ILE A 80 11.85 6.47 0.04
CA ILE A 80 12.53 5.77 1.12
C ILE A 80 13.29 4.55 0.60
N PHE A 81 12.69 3.76 -0.28
CA PHE A 81 13.37 2.61 -0.87
C PHE A 81 14.65 3.01 -1.62
N LYS A 82 14.58 4.06 -2.46
CA LYS A 82 15.75 4.59 -3.17
C LYS A 82 16.83 5.07 -2.21
N TYR A 83 16.43 5.77 -1.15
CA TYR A 83 17.35 6.25 -0.12
C TYR A 83 18.05 5.09 0.59
N MET A 84 17.32 4.06 1.00
CA MET A 84 17.89 2.89 1.66
C MET A 84 18.85 2.12 0.77
N ALA A 85 18.51 1.96 -0.51
CA ALA A 85 19.38 1.32 -1.49
C ALA A 85 20.68 2.11 -1.67
N LEU A 86 20.59 3.42 -1.87
CA LEU A 86 21.77 4.29 -2.02
C LEU A 86 22.64 4.27 -0.75
N TYR A 87 22.04 4.34 0.41
CA TYR A 87 22.75 4.26 1.69
C TYR A 87 23.52 2.94 1.83
N SER A 88 22.91 1.82 1.47
CA SER A 88 23.56 0.50 1.49
C SER A 88 24.75 0.43 0.53
N PHE A 89 24.64 0.99 -0.66
CA PHE A 89 25.75 1.08 -1.62
C PHE A 89 26.92 1.92 -1.08
N ILE A 90 26.65 3.08 -0.50
CA ILE A 90 27.67 3.94 0.09
C ILE A 90 28.39 3.20 1.23
N GLN A 91 27.66 2.54 2.10
CA GLN A 91 28.22 1.74 3.20
C GLN A 91 29.15 0.63 2.67
N PHE A 92 28.68 -0.10 1.65
CA PHE A 92 29.47 -1.19 1.05
C PHE A 92 30.78 -0.66 0.44
N ILE A 93 30.71 0.40 -0.37
CA ILE A 93 31.90 1.00 -1.01
C ILE A 93 32.88 1.53 0.04
N SER A 94 32.38 2.24 1.06
CA SER A 94 33.22 2.77 2.15
C SER A 94 33.91 1.66 2.94
N GLY A 95 33.22 0.57 3.19
CA GLY A 95 33.79 -0.62 3.85
C GLY A 95 34.88 -1.27 3.01
N MET A 96 34.68 -1.40 1.70
CA MET A 96 35.66 -1.96 0.78
C MET A 96 36.93 -1.08 0.69
N ASP A 97 36.76 0.24 0.63
CA ASP A 97 37.90 1.18 0.60
C ASP A 97 38.71 1.10 1.91
N LEU A 98 38.04 1.03 3.05
CA LEU A 98 38.73 0.89 4.36
C LEU A 98 39.54 -0.41 4.45
N ILE A 99 38.98 -1.53 3.99
CA ILE A 99 39.67 -2.83 3.97
C ILE A 99 40.86 -2.80 3.00
N GLY A 100 40.72 -2.17 1.84
CA GLY A 100 41.79 -1.99 0.86
C GLY A 100 42.97 -1.20 1.44
N ARG A 101 42.68 -0.07 2.11
CA ARG A 101 43.70 0.79 2.75
C ARG A 101 44.40 0.08 3.91
N SER A 102 43.70 -0.68 4.71
CA SER A 102 44.29 -1.44 5.81
C SER A 102 45.28 -2.50 5.31
N LYS A 103 44.98 -3.19 4.22
CA LYS A 103 45.89 -4.16 3.60
C LYS A 103 47.18 -3.51 3.06
N VAL A 104 47.07 -2.30 2.45
CA VAL A 104 48.21 -1.55 1.98
C VAL A 104 49.11 -1.12 3.13
N LEU A 105 48.54 -0.60 4.22
CA LEU A 105 49.28 -0.24 5.41
C LEU A 105 50.03 -1.43 6.04
N TYR A 106 49.39 -2.61 6.15
CA TYR A 106 50.05 -3.82 6.61
C TYR A 106 51.21 -4.29 5.70
N SER A 107 51.10 -4.06 4.41
CA SER A 107 52.16 -4.39 3.43
C SER A 107 53.35 -3.42 3.50
N CYS A 108 53.12 -2.16 3.90
CA CYS A 108 54.19 -1.17 4.01
C CYS A 108 54.97 -1.21 5.33
N VAL A 109 54.40 -1.87 6.37
CA VAL A 109 55.03 -2.00 7.73
C VAL A 109 55.87 -3.28 7.86
N LYS A 110 55.87 -4.13 6.84
CA LYS A 110 56.71 -5.34 6.77
C LYS A 110 57.96 -5.07 5.90
#